data_a650aadbed8f6db4020bb05bc60c791a
#
_entry.id   a650aadbed8f6db4020bb05bc60c791a
#
_cell.length_a   1.000
_cell.length_b   1.000
_cell.length_c   1.000
_cell.angle_alpha   90.00
_cell.angle_beta   90.00
_cell.angle_gamma   90.00
#
_symmetry.space_group_name_H-M   'P 1'
#
loop_
_entity.id
_entity.type
_entity.pdbx_description
1 polymer ?
#
loop_
_entity_poly.entity_id
_entity_poly.type
_entity_poly.pdbx_seq_one_letter_code
_entity_poly.pdbx_strand_id
1 'polypeptide(L)'
;MYDAGFSLAAELLSWVEEFTPTEISKHFTMPLSEMINGTQRTLLRILHYPPLRGDEPEGSVRAAAHQDINMITVLPASNEPGLQVRDLSGKWHDVPCDPGSVAINAGDMLDYATGGFYPSTTHQVTNPTGDAAKRSRVSTPLFLHPADDVVVAKGTTAFEFLRDRIKQIAGVELQK
;
A
#
# COMPACT_ATOMS: atom_id res chain seq x y z
N MET A 1 14.68 -9.86 -2.01
CA MET A 1 13.34 -9.38 -1.60
C MET A 1 12.83 -8.26 -2.51
N TYR A 2 13.57 -7.15 -2.68
CA TYR A 2 13.15 -6.04 -3.54
C TYR A 2 12.83 -6.50 -4.97
N ASP A 3 13.77 -7.12 -5.68
CA ASP A 3 13.58 -7.54 -7.07
C ASP A 3 12.46 -8.56 -7.24
N ALA A 4 12.35 -9.54 -6.33
CA ALA A 4 11.26 -10.51 -6.37
C ALA A 4 9.90 -9.86 -6.13
N GLY A 5 9.80 -8.94 -5.17
CA GLY A 5 8.58 -8.18 -4.93
C GLY A 5 8.21 -7.25 -6.08
N PHE A 6 9.20 -6.63 -6.71
CA PHE A 6 8.99 -5.81 -7.90
C PHE A 6 8.46 -6.64 -9.08
N SER A 7 9.10 -7.79 -9.37
CA SER A 7 8.64 -8.68 -10.44
C SER A 7 7.22 -9.19 -10.20
N LEU A 8 6.90 -9.57 -8.97
CA LEU A 8 5.54 -9.98 -8.60
C LEU A 8 4.53 -8.83 -8.81
N ALA A 9 4.88 -7.63 -8.40
CA ALA A 9 4.01 -6.46 -8.58
C ALA A 9 3.76 -6.13 -10.06
N ALA A 10 4.80 -6.21 -10.90
CA ALA A 10 4.67 -5.98 -12.34
C ALA A 10 3.75 -7.03 -12.99
N GLU A 11 3.89 -8.29 -12.61
CA GLU A 11 3.00 -9.38 -13.08
C GLU A 11 1.56 -9.16 -12.64
N LEU A 12 1.34 -8.82 -11.35
CA LEU A 12 0.01 -8.55 -10.83
C LEU A 12 -0.63 -7.33 -11.50
N LEU A 13 0.12 -6.27 -11.76
CA LEU A 13 -0.39 -5.09 -12.47
C LEU A 13 -0.75 -5.42 -13.93
N SER A 14 -0.02 -6.31 -14.60
CA SER A 14 -0.41 -6.78 -15.94
C SER A 14 -1.72 -7.60 -15.91
N TRP A 15 -1.94 -8.41 -14.90
CA TRP A 15 -3.22 -9.10 -14.71
C TRP A 15 -4.35 -8.14 -14.36
N VAL A 16 -4.10 -7.16 -13.49
CA VAL A 16 -5.07 -6.09 -13.20
C VAL A 16 -5.51 -5.40 -14.49
N GLU A 17 -4.57 -5.06 -15.38
CA GLU A 17 -4.87 -4.45 -16.67
C GLU A 17 -5.69 -5.39 -17.58
N GLU A 18 -5.26 -6.65 -17.71
CA GLU A 18 -5.91 -7.68 -18.55
C GLU A 18 -7.37 -7.92 -18.13
N PHE A 19 -7.63 -7.96 -16.81
CA PHE A 19 -8.97 -8.22 -16.27
C PHE A 19 -9.78 -6.94 -16.01
N THR A 20 -9.24 -5.76 -16.30
CA THR A 20 -9.99 -4.50 -16.22
C THR A 20 -10.92 -4.36 -17.43
N PRO A 21 -12.21 -4.07 -17.24
CA PRO A 21 -13.15 -3.82 -18.33
C PRO A 21 -12.61 -2.78 -19.33
N THR A 22 -12.82 -3.01 -20.63
CA THR A 22 -12.28 -2.17 -21.70
C THR A 22 -12.73 -0.72 -21.59
N GLU A 23 -13.94 -0.44 -21.09
CA GLU A 23 -14.45 0.91 -20.85
C GLU A 23 -13.62 1.71 -19.82
N ILE A 24 -12.86 1.00 -18.96
CA ILE A 24 -11.95 1.60 -17.97
C ILE A 24 -10.53 1.59 -18.52
N SER A 25 -10.02 0.43 -18.96
CA SER A 25 -8.63 0.27 -19.37
C SER A 25 -8.25 1.13 -20.59
N LYS A 26 -9.22 1.47 -21.46
CA LYS A 26 -8.99 2.42 -22.57
C LYS A 26 -8.53 3.83 -22.12
N HIS A 27 -8.65 4.15 -20.84
CA HIS A 27 -8.22 5.43 -20.27
C HIS A 27 -6.84 5.37 -19.61
N PHE A 28 -6.22 4.18 -19.57
CA PHE A 28 -4.85 4.06 -19.09
C PHE A 28 -3.91 4.78 -20.05
N THR A 29 -2.98 5.53 -19.48
CA THR A 29 -2.04 6.34 -20.28
C THR A 29 -0.88 5.51 -20.84
N MET A 30 -0.64 4.36 -20.21
CA MET A 30 0.36 3.36 -20.58
C MET A 30 0.05 2.04 -19.83
N PRO A 31 0.69 0.91 -20.15
CA PRO A 31 0.53 -0.33 -19.38
C PRO A 31 0.82 -0.13 -17.89
N LEU A 32 -0.08 -0.62 -17.02
CA LEU A 32 0.05 -0.41 -15.56
C LEU A 32 1.37 -0.99 -15.01
N SER A 33 1.80 -2.13 -15.54
CA SER A 33 3.07 -2.77 -15.17
C SER A 33 4.29 -1.94 -15.57
N GLU A 34 4.19 -1.12 -16.62
CA GLU A 34 5.27 -0.26 -17.08
C GLU A 34 5.35 1.05 -16.28
N MET A 35 4.25 1.49 -15.67
CA MET A 35 4.23 2.70 -14.85
C MET A 35 5.24 2.66 -13.70
N ILE A 36 5.52 1.48 -13.15
CA ILE A 36 6.45 1.29 -12.03
C ILE A 36 7.90 1.07 -12.45
N ASN A 37 8.19 1.04 -13.77
CA ASN A 37 9.53 0.82 -14.28
C ASN A 37 10.40 2.08 -14.18
N GLY A 38 11.71 1.88 -13.91
CA GLY A 38 12.71 2.96 -13.92
C GLY A 38 12.51 4.03 -12.84
N THR A 39 11.62 3.80 -11.89
CA THR A 39 11.34 4.75 -10.81
C THR A 39 12.35 4.66 -9.68
N GLN A 40 12.66 5.80 -9.06
CA GLN A 40 13.40 5.88 -7.79
C GLN A 40 12.45 6.04 -6.58
N ARG A 41 11.13 6.00 -6.80
CA ARG A 41 10.11 6.18 -5.75
C ARG A 41 9.63 4.89 -5.11
N THR A 42 9.91 3.74 -5.75
CA THR A 42 9.61 2.44 -5.13
C THR A 42 10.43 2.27 -3.86
N LEU A 43 9.74 2.00 -2.75
CA LEU A 43 10.32 2.03 -1.42
C LEU A 43 10.09 0.70 -0.69
N LEU A 44 11.18 -0.01 -0.38
CA LEU A 44 11.15 -1.10 0.59
C LEU A 44 11.36 -0.50 1.99
N ARG A 45 10.36 -0.60 2.85
CA ARG A 45 10.47 -0.20 4.26
C ARG A 45 10.72 -1.39 5.16
N ILE A 46 11.48 -1.18 6.22
CA ILE A 46 11.60 -2.11 7.34
C ILE A 46 10.99 -1.42 8.56
N LEU A 47 9.86 -1.93 9.01
CA LEU A 47 9.11 -1.39 10.14
C LEU A 47 9.28 -2.31 11.35
N HIS A 48 9.83 -1.78 12.43
CA HIS A 48 9.96 -2.48 13.69
C HIS A 48 9.00 -1.88 14.71
N TYR A 49 8.06 -2.68 15.16
CA TYR A 49 7.15 -2.35 16.26
C TYR A 49 7.67 -3.06 17.52
N PRO A 50 8.14 -2.32 18.53
CA PRO A 50 8.66 -2.94 19.75
C PRO A 50 7.56 -3.65 20.55
N PRO A 51 7.93 -4.50 21.54
CA PRO A 51 7.00 -4.97 22.54
C PRO A 51 6.25 -3.82 23.20
N LEU A 52 5.00 -4.05 23.60
CA LEU A 52 4.23 -3.07 24.34
C LEU A 52 4.77 -2.97 25.78
N ARG A 53 4.74 -1.77 26.34
CA ARG A 53 5.20 -1.48 27.70
C ARG A 53 4.12 -1.76 28.73
N GLY A 54 2.83 -1.71 28.31
CA GLY A 54 1.65 -1.86 29.17
C GLY A 54 1.10 -0.55 29.72
N ASP A 55 1.70 0.58 29.33
CA ASP A 55 1.28 1.94 29.69
C ASP A 55 0.83 2.75 28.44
N GLU A 56 0.57 2.06 27.33
CA GLU A 56 0.10 2.72 26.12
C GLU A 56 -1.28 3.36 26.36
N PRO A 57 -1.52 4.56 25.78
CA PRO A 57 -2.82 5.21 25.86
C PRO A 57 -3.95 4.31 25.36
N GLU A 58 -5.11 4.37 25.97
CA GLU A 58 -6.29 3.65 25.54
C GLU A 58 -6.62 3.99 24.07
N GLY A 59 -6.92 2.96 23.26
CA GLY A 59 -7.22 3.09 21.84
C GLY A 59 -6.01 3.31 20.95
N SER A 60 -4.78 3.33 21.49
CA SER A 60 -3.57 3.40 20.68
C SER A 60 -3.40 2.15 19.82
N VAL A 61 -2.80 2.32 18.63
CA VAL A 61 -2.52 1.26 17.67
C VAL A 61 -1.09 1.38 17.15
N ARG A 62 -0.51 0.28 16.68
CA ARG A 62 0.86 0.27 16.09
C ARG A 62 0.95 1.09 14.82
N ALA A 63 -0.09 1.08 13.99
CA ALA A 63 -0.24 1.99 12.86
C ALA A 63 -1.72 2.35 12.70
N ALA A 64 -2.01 3.64 12.67
CA ALA A 64 -3.36 4.17 12.50
C ALA A 64 -3.95 3.78 11.13
N ALA A 65 -5.28 3.76 11.03
CA ALA A 65 -5.97 3.51 9.77
C ALA A 65 -5.55 4.50 8.68
N HIS A 66 -5.09 3.97 7.54
CA HIS A 66 -4.63 4.75 6.40
C HIS A 66 -4.78 3.97 5.08
N GLN A 67 -4.53 4.63 3.99
CA GLN A 67 -4.39 4.09 2.65
C GLN A 67 -2.98 4.37 2.14
N ASP A 68 -2.44 3.46 1.32
CA ASP A 68 -1.16 3.69 0.65
C ASP A 68 -1.36 4.60 -0.56
N ILE A 69 -0.42 5.52 -0.81
CA ILE A 69 -0.55 6.48 -1.93
C ILE A 69 -0.11 5.86 -3.27
N ASN A 70 0.62 4.76 -3.24
CA ASN A 70 1.25 4.09 -4.39
C ASN A 70 0.26 3.43 -5.37
N MET A 71 0.79 2.69 -6.37
CA MET A 71 -0.02 1.82 -7.24
C MET A 71 -0.45 0.56 -6.50
N ILE A 72 0.51 -0.17 -5.96
CA ILE A 72 0.30 -1.47 -5.32
C ILE A 72 1.35 -1.68 -4.23
N THR A 73 0.96 -2.32 -3.15
CA THR A 73 1.88 -2.74 -2.07
C THR A 73 2.02 -4.24 -2.06
N VAL A 74 3.25 -4.70 -2.00
CA VAL A 74 3.62 -6.11 -1.80
C VAL A 74 4.15 -6.26 -0.38
N LEU A 75 3.42 -6.98 0.46
CA LEU A 75 3.73 -7.14 1.87
C LEU A 75 3.91 -8.63 2.23
N PRO A 76 5.13 -9.14 2.32
CA PRO A 76 5.38 -10.45 2.89
C PRO A 76 4.84 -10.57 4.31
N ALA A 77 4.37 -11.76 4.67
CA ALA A 77 3.88 -12.03 6.01
C ALA A 77 4.89 -11.57 7.08
N SER A 78 4.40 -10.85 8.07
CA SER A 78 5.21 -10.46 9.22
C SER A 78 5.34 -11.62 10.22
N ASN A 79 6.27 -11.49 11.16
CA ASN A 79 6.50 -12.51 12.18
C ASN A 79 5.41 -12.58 13.26
N GLU A 80 4.52 -11.59 13.32
CA GLU A 80 3.43 -11.49 14.29
C GLU A 80 2.17 -10.91 13.64
N PRO A 81 0.96 -11.28 14.08
CA PRO A 81 -0.31 -10.76 13.57
C PRO A 81 -0.51 -9.27 13.90
N GLY A 82 -1.68 -8.74 13.53
CA GLY A 82 -2.15 -7.40 13.86
C GLY A 82 -2.48 -6.52 12.65
N LEU A 83 -2.13 -6.93 11.42
CA LEU A 83 -2.62 -6.25 10.23
C LEU A 83 -4.11 -6.50 10.08
N GLN A 84 -4.87 -5.43 9.88
CA GLN A 84 -6.30 -5.46 9.58
C GLN A 84 -6.60 -4.64 8.34
N VAL A 85 -7.57 -5.08 7.55
CA VAL A 85 -8.11 -4.36 6.40
C VAL A 85 -9.59 -4.05 6.64
N ARG A 86 -10.05 -2.92 6.13
CA ARG A 86 -11.45 -2.50 6.21
C ARG A 86 -12.12 -2.74 4.86
N ASP A 87 -13.20 -3.53 4.87
CA ASP A 87 -14.01 -3.76 3.70
C ASP A 87 -14.90 -2.56 3.34
N LEU A 88 -15.57 -2.64 2.19
CA LEU A 88 -16.47 -1.56 1.71
C LEU A 88 -17.70 -1.35 2.60
N SER A 89 -18.04 -2.31 3.46
CA SER A 89 -19.11 -2.15 4.47
C SER A 89 -18.62 -1.41 5.72
N GLY A 90 -17.31 -1.14 5.81
CA GLY A 90 -16.67 -0.52 6.97
C GLY A 90 -16.22 -1.51 8.06
N LYS A 91 -16.39 -2.82 7.84
CA LYS A 91 -15.99 -3.86 8.80
C LYS A 91 -14.50 -4.16 8.68
N TRP A 92 -13.82 -4.30 9.82
CA TRP A 92 -12.44 -4.72 9.91
C TRP A 92 -12.28 -6.24 9.88
N HIS A 93 -11.29 -6.71 9.14
CA HIS A 93 -10.92 -8.12 9.01
C HIS A 93 -9.44 -8.28 9.30
N ASP A 94 -9.08 -9.30 10.08
CA ASP A 94 -7.69 -9.65 10.31
C ASP A 94 -7.09 -10.26 9.04
N VAL A 95 -5.87 -9.82 8.71
CA VAL A 95 -5.08 -10.42 7.63
C VAL A 95 -4.18 -11.49 8.23
N PRO A 96 -4.28 -12.74 7.79
CA PRO A 96 -3.39 -13.81 8.24
C PRO A 96 -1.92 -13.47 7.99
N CYS A 97 -1.06 -13.97 8.89
CA CYS A 97 0.40 -13.81 8.75
C CYS A 97 1.12 -15.16 8.62
N ASP A 98 0.50 -16.09 7.86
CA ASP A 98 1.06 -17.42 7.66
C ASP A 98 2.41 -17.34 6.92
N PRO A 99 3.45 -18.06 7.39
CA PRO A 99 4.76 -18.04 6.76
C PRO A 99 4.69 -18.38 5.28
N GLY A 100 5.32 -17.56 4.45
CA GLY A 100 5.33 -17.72 2.98
C GLY A 100 4.16 -17.07 2.26
N SER A 101 3.17 -16.51 2.98
CA SER A 101 2.11 -15.71 2.37
C SER A 101 2.58 -14.28 2.09
N VAL A 102 1.92 -13.64 1.13
CA VAL A 102 2.13 -12.24 0.74
C VAL A 102 0.77 -11.56 0.65
N ALA A 103 0.59 -10.48 1.40
CA ALA A 103 -0.58 -9.61 1.25
C ALA A 103 -0.31 -8.59 0.13
N ILE A 104 -1.33 -8.38 -0.71
CA ILE A 104 -1.30 -7.38 -1.79
C ILE A 104 -2.46 -6.44 -1.59
N ASN A 105 -2.21 -5.14 -1.69
CA ASN A 105 -3.28 -4.14 -1.67
C ASN A 105 -3.10 -3.06 -2.73
N ALA A 106 -4.21 -2.60 -3.28
CA ALA A 106 -4.26 -1.42 -4.14
C ALA A 106 -3.99 -0.16 -3.32
N GLY A 107 -3.27 0.78 -3.92
CA GLY A 107 -3.06 2.12 -3.37
C GLY A 107 -3.90 3.19 -4.11
N ASP A 108 -3.82 4.42 -3.62
CA ASP A 108 -4.58 5.56 -4.13
C ASP A 108 -4.32 5.88 -5.61
N MET A 109 -3.09 5.62 -6.11
CA MET A 109 -2.78 5.85 -7.53
C MET A 109 -3.46 4.82 -8.43
N LEU A 110 -3.57 3.54 -8.02
CA LEU A 110 -4.32 2.54 -8.79
C LEU A 110 -5.82 2.83 -8.77
N ASP A 111 -6.36 3.22 -7.61
CA ASP A 111 -7.74 3.68 -7.47
C ASP A 111 -8.01 4.84 -8.44
N TYR A 112 -7.15 5.85 -8.46
CA TYR A 112 -7.27 7.01 -9.35
C TYR A 112 -7.13 6.64 -10.83
N ALA A 113 -6.16 5.79 -11.19
CA ALA A 113 -5.95 5.34 -12.57
C ALA A 113 -7.15 4.56 -13.12
N THR A 114 -7.83 3.82 -12.25
CA THR A 114 -8.99 2.98 -12.60
C THR A 114 -10.33 3.67 -12.37
N GLY A 115 -10.32 4.94 -11.93
CA GLY A 115 -11.54 5.70 -11.65
C GLY A 115 -12.41 5.09 -10.55
N GLY A 116 -11.77 4.46 -9.55
CA GLY A 116 -12.44 3.84 -8.41
C GLY A 116 -12.83 2.36 -8.63
N PHE A 117 -12.46 1.77 -9.76
CA PHE A 117 -12.80 0.36 -10.03
C PHE A 117 -12.01 -0.60 -9.10
N TYR A 118 -10.74 -0.31 -8.84
CA TYR A 118 -9.95 -0.97 -7.80
C TYR A 118 -9.71 0.02 -6.65
N PRO A 119 -10.60 0.06 -5.66
CA PRO A 119 -10.50 1.05 -4.60
C PRO A 119 -9.29 0.82 -3.71
N SER A 120 -8.66 1.91 -3.28
CA SER A 120 -7.58 1.87 -2.31
C SER A 120 -8.05 1.27 -0.99
N THR A 121 -7.24 0.35 -0.43
CA THR A 121 -7.62 -0.45 0.73
C THR A 121 -7.20 0.23 2.03
N THR A 122 -8.18 0.65 2.84
CA THR A 122 -7.90 1.15 4.19
C THR A 122 -7.44 0.01 5.08
N HIS A 123 -6.29 0.19 5.76
CA HIS A 123 -5.73 -0.80 6.66
C HIS A 123 -5.08 -0.18 7.88
N GLN A 124 -4.86 -0.98 8.92
CA GLN A 124 -4.24 -0.58 10.19
C GLN A 124 -3.42 -1.72 10.78
N VAL A 125 -2.59 -1.40 11.78
CA VAL A 125 -1.91 -2.42 12.59
C VAL A 125 -2.29 -2.20 14.04
N THR A 126 -3.02 -3.16 14.60
CA THR A 126 -3.50 -3.10 15.99
C THR A 126 -2.43 -3.48 17.00
N ASN A 127 -2.62 -3.06 18.24
CA ASN A 127 -1.83 -3.55 19.36
C ASN A 127 -2.25 -4.99 19.68
N PRO A 128 -1.30 -5.93 19.82
CA PRO A 128 -1.61 -7.28 20.25
C PRO A 128 -1.94 -7.33 21.74
N THR A 129 -2.61 -8.41 22.18
CA THR A 129 -2.91 -8.69 23.58
C THR A 129 -2.17 -9.93 24.09
N GLY A 130 -2.16 -10.15 25.41
CA GLY A 130 -1.55 -11.31 26.03
C GLY A 130 -0.04 -11.42 25.76
N ASP A 131 0.46 -12.63 25.51
CA ASP A 131 1.89 -12.86 25.30
C ASP A 131 2.42 -12.27 24.00
N ALA A 132 1.58 -12.05 23.01
CA ALA A 132 1.97 -11.37 21.77
C ALA A 132 2.36 -9.89 22.01
N ALA A 133 1.82 -9.26 23.06
CA ALA A 133 2.21 -7.90 23.45
C ALA A 133 3.68 -7.78 23.86
N LYS A 134 4.28 -8.88 24.35
CA LYS A 134 5.67 -8.96 24.80
C LYS A 134 6.67 -9.20 23.64
N ARG A 135 6.17 -9.39 22.42
CA ARG A 135 7.00 -9.66 21.24
C ARG A 135 7.01 -8.48 20.28
N SER A 136 8.15 -8.25 19.65
CA SER A 136 8.26 -7.27 18.59
C SER A 136 7.66 -7.82 17.29
N ARG A 137 7.11 -6.91 16.48
CA ARG A 137 6.64 -7.20 15.13
C ARG A 137 7.54 -6.51 14.12
N VAL A 138 7.98 -7.25 13.11
CA VAL A 138 8.72 -6.71 11.97
C VAL A 138 7.86 -6.86 10.71
N SER A 139 7.79 -5.82 9.91
CA SER A 139 7.02 -5.76 8.67
C SER A 139 7.87 -5.13 7.57
N THR A 140 7.80 -5.66 6.35
CA THR A 140 8.66 -5.24 5.25
C THR A 140 7.87 -4.95 3.97
N PRO A 141 6.97 -3.95 3.98
CA PRO A 141 6.21 -3.58 2.80
C PRO A 141 7.12 -3.01 1.71
N LEU A 142 6.84 -3.41 0.46
CA LEU A 142 7.37 -2.79 -0.75
C LEU A 142 6.26 -1.97 -1.40
N PHE A 143 6.45 -0.66 -1.44
CA PHE A 143 5.51 0.31 -2.01
C PHE A 143 5.93 0.64 -3.45
N LEU A 144 5.15 0.19 -4.43
CA LEU A 144 5.44 0.39 -5.85
C LEU A 144 4.83 1.71 -6.32
N HIS A 145 5.68 2.68 -6.62
CA HIS A 145 5.26 3.99 -7.17
C HIS A 145 5.66 4.09 -8.64
N PRO A 146 4.86 4.79 -9.47
CA PRO A 146 5.29 5.20 -10.79
C PRO A 146 6.50 6.16 -10.73
N ALA A 147 7.18 6.34 -11.86
CA ALA A 147 8.13 7.42 -12.00
C ALA A 147 7.42 8.79 -11.95
N ASP A 148 8.12 9.82 -11.49
CA ASP A 148 7.54 11.15 -11.18
C ASP A 148 6.78 11.79 -12.34
N ASP A 149 7.24 11.57 -13.58
CA ASP A 149 6.70 12.12 -14.81
C ASP A 149 5.61 11.25 -15.47
N VAL A 150 5.39 10.04 -14.97
CA VAL A 150 4.31 9.17 -15.46
C VAL A 150 2.96 9.82 -15.17
N VAL A 151 2.16 10.00 -16.22
CA VAL A 151 0.77 10.46 -16.08
C VAL A 151 -0.08 9.30 -15.60
N VAL A 152 -0.54 9.36 -14.35
CA VAL A 152 -1.36 8.29 -13.75
C VAL A 152 -2.76 8.28 -14.36
N ALA A 153 -3.41 9.42 -14.42
CA ALA A 153 -4.72 9.61 -15.05
C ALA A 153 -5.04 11.10 -15.23
N LYS A 154 -5.94 11.42 -16.15
CA LYS A 154 -6.53 12.77 -16.33
C LYS A 154 -5.52 13.92 -16.40
N GLY A 155 -4.32 13.65 -16.95
CA GLY A 155 -3.24 14.63 -17.06
C GLY A 155 -2.44 14.86 -15.77
N THR A 156 -2.73 14.17 -14.68
CA THR A 156 -2.03 14.29 -13.40
C THR A 156 -0.84 13.32 -13.37
N THR A 157 0.36 13.84 -13.14
CA THR A 157 1.56 13.02 -12.97
C THR A 157 1.61 12.35 -11.60
N ALA A 158 2.39 11.28 -11.47
CA ALA A 158 2.59 10.58 -10.20
C ALA A 158 3.16 11.50 -9.13
N PHE A 159 4.09 12.40 -9.50
CA PHE A 159 4.64 13.40 -8.56
C PHE A 159 3.56 14.38 -8.08
N GLU A 160 2.75 14.93 -8.97
CA GLU A 160 1.67 15.86 -8.60
C GLU A 160 0.66 15.18 -7.67
N PHE A 161 0.25 13.95 -8.01
CA PHE A 161 -0.65 13.16 -7.18
C PHE A 161 -0.07 12.92 -5.78
N LEU A 162 1.19 12.44 -5.69
CA LEU A 162 1.88 12.19 -4.44
C LEU A 162 1.99 13.46 -3.59
N ARG A 163 2.44 14.56 -4.20
CA ARG A 163 2.57 15.87 -3.55
C ARG A 163 1.25 16.32 -2.93
N ASP A 164 0.17 16.25 -3.70
CA ASP A 164 -1.13 16.74 -3.27
C ASP A 164 -1.71 15.85 -2.15
N ARG A 165 -1.50 14.52 -2.22
CA ARG A 165 -1.89 13.61 -1.14
C ARG A 165 -1.10 13.83 0.15
N ILE A 166 0.20 14.03 0.06
CA ILE A 166 1.04 14.34 1.26
C ILE A 166 0.63 15.68 1.86
N LYS A 167 0.36 16.69 1.04
CA LYS A 167 -0.15 17.99 1.53
C LYS A 167 -1.48 17.84 2.28
N GLN A 168 -2.40 17.00 1.78
CA GLN A 168 -3.67 16.72 2.44
C GLN A 168 -3.49 16.00 3.79
N ILE A 169 -2.57 15.05 3.87
CA ILE A 169 -2.38 14.20 5.07
C ILE A 169 -1.53 14.89 6.14
N ALA A 170 -0.43 15.50 5.73
CA ALA A 170 0.59 16.02 6.65
C ALA A 170 0.72 17.55 6.68
N GLY A 171 0.06 18.26 5.80
CA GLY A 171 0.20 19.72 5.67
C GLY A 171 1.58 20.16 5.15
N VAL A 172 2.38 19.24 4.60
CA VAL A 172 3.76 19.48 4.15
C VAL A 172 3.79 19.54 2.62
N GLU A 173 4.54 20.51 2.06
CA GLU A 173 4.78 20.56 0.62
C GLU A 173 6.04 19.77 0.24
N LEU A 174 5.87 18.78 -0.67
CA LEU A 174 6.99 18.12 -1.31
C LEU A 174 7.58 19.02 -2.41
N GLN A 175 8.89 19.17 -2.38
CA GLN A 175 9.65 19.74 -3.50
C GLN A 175 10.14 18.63 -4.43
N LYS A 176 10.18 18.94 -5.71
CA LYS A 176 10.65 18.02 -6.77
C LYS A 176 12.16 17.76 -6.68
#